data_fcec12996ab99f883c58bae6c08a637c
#
_entry.id   fcec12996ab99f883c58bae6c08a637c
#
_cell.length_a   1.000
_cell.length_b   1.000
_cell.length_c   1.000
_cell.angle_alpha   90.00
_cell.angle_beta   90.00
_cell.angle_gamma   90.00
#
_symmetry.space_group_name_H-M   'P 1'
#
loop_
_entity.id
_entity.type
_entity.pdbx_description
1 polymer ?
#
loop_
_entity_poly.entity_id
_entity_poly.type
_entity_poly.pdbx_seq_one_letter_code
_entity_poly.pdbx_strand_id
1 'polypeptide(L)'
;PLHTINKQIEEIILTHNNISQKKAKIKTINLLNEVGLKSISARPKIYPYELSGGQRQRAMIAMSIANNPDLLIDDEPTTALDVTIQMQILDLLKNLQNKLGMTMLFISHDLLVVKKMADFIYVMKDGKVVEFGTKDRIFNNPQHEYTKELISSQSNKKLYVDLSKNEILKIENLDVWYPIKKGLLKRTIDHVKAINKISFTLNKGESIGIVGESGSGKTSLILAILKLIKSKGKIIVKG
;
A
#
# COMPACT_ATOMS: atom_id res chain seq x y z
N PRO A 1 -20.51 3.25 6.67
CA PRO A 1 -20.12 4.62 6.27
C PRO A 1 -20.87 5.71 7.05
N LEU A 2 -21.97 5.39 7.75
CA LEU A 2 -22.76 6.36 8.53
C LEU A 2 -22.26 6.57 9.97
N HIS A 3 -21.37 5.71 10.45
CA HIS A 3 -20.81 5.79 11.80
C HIS A 3 -19.31 6.14 11.78
N THR A 4 -18.86 6.78 12.85
CA THR A 4 -17.43 7.06 13.07
C THR A 4 -16.66 5.76 13.29
N ILE A 5 -15.35 5.76 13.07
CA ILE A 5 -14.47 4.60 13.28
C ILE A 5 -14.61 4.06 14.71
N ASN A 6 -14.56 4.95 15.70
CA ASN A 6 -14.70 4.55 17.10
C ASN A 6 -16.03 3.82 17.36
N LYS A 7 -17.14 4.36 16.83
CA LYS A 7 -18.47 3.75 17.03
C LYS A 7 -18.57 2.38 16.38
N GLN A 8 -17.97 2.18 15.18
CA GLN A 8 -17.96 0.88 14.51
C GLN A 8 -17.21 -0.18 15.32
N ILE A 9 -16.02 0.18 15.88
CA ILE A 9 -15.25 -0.74 16.73
C ILE A 9 -15.97 -1.02 18.03
N GLU A 10 -16.52 0.03 18.68
CA GLU A 10 -17.32 -0.11 19.92
C GLU A 10 -18.52 -1.05 19.72
N GLU A 11 -19.22 -0.94 18.59
CA GLU A 11 -20.37 -1.79 18.24
C GLU A 11 -19.95 -3.26 18.11
N ILE A 12 -18.86 -3.56 17.40
CA ILE A 12 -18.31 -4.92 17.30
C ILE A 12 -17.98 -5.50 18.68
N ILE A 13 -17.34 -4.69 19.53
CA ILE A 13 -16.98 -5.13 20.88
C ILE A 13 -18.24 -5.42 21.72
N LEU A 14 -19.23 -4.54 21.68
CA LEU A 14 -20.46 -4.66 22.49
C LEU A 14 -21.37 -5.80 22.01
N THR A 15 -21.38 -6.10 20.70
CA THR A 15 -22.18 -7.18 20.13
C THR A 15 -21.71 -8.55 20.62
N HIS A 16 -20.41 -8.71 20.84
CA HIS A 16 -19.81 -10.00 21.19
C HIS A 16 -19.39 -10.11 22.67
N ASN A 17 -19.46 -9.04 23.45
CA ASN A 17 -19.04 -9.04 24.85
C ASN A 17 -20.06 -8.34 25.75
N ASN A 18 -20.39 -8.93 26.85
CA ASN A 18 -21.25 -8.33 27.86
C ASN A 18 -20.45 -7.38 28.75
N ILE A 19 -20.03 -6.23 28.21
CA ILE A 19 -19.30 -5.19 28.94
C ILE A 19 -19.98 -3.83 28.83
N SER A 20 -19.65 -2.93 29.78
CA SER A 20 -20.21 -1.56 29.74
C SER A 20 -19.63 -0.76 28.56
N GLN A 21 -20.41 0.22 28.07
CA GLN A 21 -19.99 1.13 27.01
C GLN A 21 -18.67 1.87 27.35
N LYS A 22 -18.46 2.20 28.64
CA LYS A 22 -17.19 2.81 29.09
C LYS A 22 -15.99 1.89 28.87
N LYS A 23 -16.13 0.59 29.15
CA LYS A 23 -15.08 -0.43 28.90
C LYS A 23 -14.84 -0.63 27.41
N ALA A 24 -15.91 -0.70 26.60
CA ALA A 24 -15.81 -0.80 25.15
C ALA A 24 -15.04 0.38 24.54
N LYS A 25 -15.31 1.61 24.99
CA LYS A 25 -14.59 2.81 24.56
C LYS A 25 -13.10 2.76 24.89
N ILE A 26 -12.73 2.33 26.08
CA ILE A 26 -11.31 2.17 26.47
C ILE A 26 -10.64 1.12 25.59
N LYS A 27 -11.29 -0.04 25.37
CA LYS A 27 -10.79 -1.10 24.49
C LYS A 27 -10.59 -0.61 23.05
N THR A 28 -11.53 0.18 22.53
CA THR A 28 -11.42 0.80 21.19
C THR A 28 -10.20 1.70 21.06
N ILE A 29 -9.95 2.58 22.06
CA ILE A 29 -8.76 3.44 22.07
C ILE A 29 -7.47 2.61 22.06
N ASN A 30 -7.42 1.56 22.87
CA ASN A 30 -6.25 0.66 22.94
C ASN A 30 -5.99 -0.05 21.60
N LEU A 31 -7.05 -0.57 20.96
CA LEU A 31 -6.97 -1.21 19.64
C LEU A 31 -6.46 -0.24 18.56
N LEU A 32 -6.99 0.98 18.52
CA LEU A 32 -6.53 2.01 17.58
C LEU A 32 -5.05 2.37 17.79
N ASN A 33 -4.61 2.44 19.05
CA ASN A 33 -3.20 2.68 19.37
C ASN A 33 -2.32 1.50 18.95
N GLU A 34 -2.80 0.27 19.14
CA GLU A 34 -2.11 -0.97 18.79
C GLU A 34 -1.86 -1.10 17.29
N VAL A 35 -2.84 -0.72 16.45
CA VAL A 35 -2.66 -0.70 15.00
C VAL A 35 -1.95 0.58 14.48
N GLY A 36 -1.41 1.41 15.37
CA GLY A 36 -0.65 2.62 15.00
C GLY A 36 -1.50 3.83 14.62
N LEU A 37 -2.77 3.89 15.05
CA LEU A 37 -3.71 4.98 14.77
C LEU A 37 -3.89 5.93 15.97
N LYS A 38 -2.81 6.28 16.69
CA LYS A 38 -2.85 7.18 17.86
C LYS A 38 -3.52 8.53 17.59
N SER A 39 -3.27 9.14 16.42
CA SER A 39 -3.89 10.40 16.03
C SER A 39 -5.41 10.29 15.85
N ILE A 40 -5.90 9.11 15.49
CA ILE A 40 -7.33 8.82 15.29
C ILE A 40 -7.99 8.48 16.61
N SER A 41 -7.32 7.74 17.48
CA SER A 41 -7.84 7.44 18.83
C SER A 41 -8.13 8.71 19.65
N ALA A 42 -7.37 9.80 19.42
CA ALA A 42 -7.60 11.12 20.01
C ALA A 42 -8.75 11.91 19.36
N ARG A 43 -9.30 11.44 18.21
CA ARG A 43 -10.35 12.11 17.42
C ARG A 43 -11.57 11.23 17.25
N PRO A 44 -12.44 11.07 18.28
CA PRO A 44 -13.51 10.06 18.30
C PRO A 44 -14.61 10.27 17.24
N LYS A 45 -14.67 11.43 16.61
CA LYS A 45 -15.69 11.77 15.59
C LYS A 45 -15.19 11.63 14.15
N ILE A 46 -14.07 10.94 13.90
CA ILE A 46 -13.54 10.76 12.55
C ILE A 46 -14.31 9.67 11.80
N TYR A 47 -14.59 9.92 10.52
CA TYR A 47 -15.31 9.03 9.62
C TYR A 47 -14.35 8.27 8.67
N PRO A 48 -14.76 7.10 8.12
CA PRO A 48 -13.91 6.32 7.21
C PRO A 48 -13.41 7.07 5.98
N TYR A 49 -14.21 7.99 5.42
CA TYR A 49 -13.85 8.77 4.23
C TYR A 49 -12.77 9.83 4.50
N GLU A 50 -12.53 10.19 5.77
CA GLU A 50 -11.50 11.13 6.16
C GLU A 50 -10.11 10.47 6.29
N LEU A 51 -10.05 9.12 6.19
CA LEU A 51 -8.84 8.33 6.36
C LEU A 51 -8.13 8.09 5.03
N SER A 52 -6.78 8.09 5.06
CA SER A 52 -5.98 7.54 3.96
C SER A 52 -6.22 6.04 3.78
N GLY A 53 -5.83 5.46 2.63
CA GLY A 53 -5.96 4.02 2.36
C GLY A 53 -5.34 3.17 3.46
N GLY A 54 -4.08 3.45 3.84
CA GLY A 54 -3.38 2.72 4.90
C GLY A 54 -4.00 2.90 6.29
N GLN A 55 -4.51 4.10 6.61
CA GLN A 55 -5.24 4.32 7.87
C GLN A 55 -6.56 3.55 7.90
N ARG A 56 -7.27 3.49 6.78
CA ARG A 56 -8.50 2.72 6.65
C ARG A 56 -8.25 1.23 6.84
N GLN A 57 -7.18 0.70 6.22
CA GLN A 57 -6.79 -0.70 6.38
C GLN A 57 -6.44 -1.02 7.85
N ARG A 58 -5.66 -0.16 8.52
CA ARG A 58 -5.35 -0.32 9.95
C ARG A 58 -6.61 -0.29 10.83
N ALA A 59 -7.59 0.56 10.50
CA ALA A 59 -8.87 0.59 11.22
C ALA A 59 -9.68 -0.70 11.00
N MET A 60 -9.68 -1.26 9.78
CA MET A 60 -10.30 -2.56 9.49
C MET A 60 -9.62 -3.69 10.27
N ILE A 61 -8.30 -3.71 10.34
CA ILE A 61 -7.54 -4.67 11.17
C ILE A 61 -7.94 -4.52 12.66
N ALA A 62 -8.02 -3.29 13.19
CA ALA A 62 -8.49 -3.07 14.57
C ALA A 62 -9.89 -3.63 14.82
N MET A 63 -10.80 -3.50 13.87
CA MET A 63 -12.13 -4.10 13.93
C MET A 63 -12.07 -5.63 13.93
N SER A 64 -11.27 -6.23 13.05
CA SER A 64 -11.16 -7.69 12.91
C SER A 64 -10.58 -8.36 14.17
N ILE A 65 -9.62 -7.70 14.84
CA ILE A 65 -9.00 -8.26 16.07
C ILE A 65 -9.71 -7.84 17.36
N ALA A 66 -10.79 -7.06 17.28
CA ALA A 66 -11.44 -6.44 18.44
C ALA A 66 -11.89 -7.46 19.52
N ASN A 67 -12.17 -8.69 19.13
CA ASN A 67 -12.62 -9.75 20.02
C ASN A 67 -11.60 -10.90 20.20
N ASN A 68 -10.31 -10.63 19.94
CA ASN A 68 -9.23 -11.59 20.04
C ASN A 68 -9.55 -12.91 19.31
N PRO A 69 -9.71 -12.89 17.99
CA PRO A 69 -10.10 -14.09 17.24
C PRO A 69 -8.98 -15.15 17.25
N ASP A 70 -9.36 -16.42 17.24
CA ASP A 70 -8.44 -17.54 17.04
C ASP A 70 -8.01 -17.66 15.58
N LEU A 71 -8.86 -17.19 14.63
CA LEU A 71 -8.60 -17.20 13.19
C LEU A 71 -8.92 -15.83 12.59
N LEU A 72 -7.95 -15.26 11.87
CA LEU A 72 -8.12 -14.10 11.02
C LEU A 72 -8.12 -14.56 9.55
N ILE A 73 -9.16 -14.20 8.80
CA ILE A 73 -9.23 -14.39 7.35
C ILE A 73 -8.99 -13.03 6.69
N ASP A 74 -7.97 -12.94 5.85
CA ASP A 74 -7.54 -11.69 5.23
C ASP A 74 -7.47 -11.86 3.71
N ASP A 75 -8.43 -11.25 3.01
CA ASP A 75 -8.58 -11.31 1.56
C ASP A 75 -8.01 -10.04 0.92
N GLU A 76 -6.83 -10.16 0.30
CA GLU A 76 -6.10 -9.09 -0.37
C GLU A 76 -5.92 -7.81 0.49
N PRO A 77 -5.37 -7.89 1.70
CA PRO A 77 -5.33 -6.77 2.65
C PRO A 77 -4.50 -5.58 2.19
N THR A 78 -3.75 -5.71 1.12
CA THR A 78 -2.82 -4.68 0.63
C THR A 78 -3.17 -4.16 -0.76
N THR A 79 -4.31 -4.56 -1.31
CA THR A 79 -4.79 -4.07 -2.61
C THR A 79 -4.96 -2.55 -2.59
N ALA A 80 -4.47 -1.89 -3.64
CA ALA A 80 -4.48 -0.43 -3.83
C ALA A 80 -3.66 0.39 -2.81
N LEU A 81 -2.74 -0.24 -2.06
CA LEU A 81 -1.76 0.44 -1.22
C LEU A 81 -0.42 0.58 -1.96
N ASP A 82 0.32 1.64 -1.66
CA ASP A 82 1.71 1.73 -2.11
C ASP A 82 2.59 0.70 -1.38
N VAL A 83 3.72 0.34 -2.00
CA VAL A 83 4.60 -0.74 -1.51
C VAL A 83 5.08 -0.51 -0.07
N THR A 84 5.35 0.73 0.32
CA THR A 84 5.81 1.06 1.68
C THR A 84 4.72 0.81 2.70
N ILE A 85 3.50 1.28 2.43
CA ILE A 85 2.34 1.05 3.31
C ILE A 85 1.96 -0.44 3.34
N GLN A 86 2.02 -1.13 2.18
CA GLN A 86 1.82 -2.57 2.10
C GLN A 86 2.75 -3.31 3.06
N MET A 87 4.06 -3.03 3.02
CA MET A 87 5.03 -3.66 3.92
C MET A 87 4.73 -3.39 5.39
N GLN A 88 4.35 -2.15 5.75
CA GLN A 88 3.95 -1.79 7.11
C GLN A 88 2.70 -2.53 7.60
N ILE A 89 1.71 -2.77 6.73
CA ILE A 89 0.51 -3.55 7.05
C ILE A 89 0.87 -5.02 7.28
N LEU A 90 1.72 -5.61 6.44
CA LEU A 90 2.14 -7.00 6.60
C LEU A 90 2.95 -7.20 7.90
N ASP A 91 3.84 -6.28 8.24
CA ASP A 91 4.59 -6.32 9.50
C ASP A 91 3.66 -6.16 10.71
N LEU A 92 2.66 -5.28 10.62
CA LEU A 92 1.63 -5.14 11.65
C LEU A 92 0.86 -6.45 11.85
N LEU A 93 0.38 -7.08 10.78
CA LEU A 93 -0.35 -8.36 10.84
C LEU A 93 0.50 -9.47 11.45
N LYS A 94 1.78 -9.59 11.08
CA LYS A 94 2.70 -10.59 11.65
C LYS A 94 2.94 -10.36 13.14
N ASN A 95 3.10 -9.10 13.57
CA ASN A 95 3.25 -8.75 14.98
C ASN A 95 1.98 -9.07 15.78
N LEU A 96 0.80 -8.77 15.23
CA LEU A 96 -0.48 -9.08 15.85
C LEU A 96 -0.71 -10.60 15.93
N GLN A 97 -0.38 -11.35 14.89
CA GLN A 97 -0.43 -12.82 14.88
C GLN A 97 0.39 -13.41 16.03
N ASN A 98 1.65 -12.97 16.17
CA ASN A 98 2.54 -13.46 17.22
C ASN A 98 2.05 -13.04 18.61
N LYS A 99 1.58 -11.81 18.77
CA LYS A 99 1.13 -11.28 20.06
C LYS A 99 -0.16 -11.94 20.55
N LEU A 100 -1.12 -12.19 19.65
CA LEU A 100 -2.43 -12.74 19.99
C LEU A 100 -2.47 -14.27 19.89
N GLY A 101 -1.44 -14.91 19.32
CA GLY A 101 -1.41 -16.34 19.08
C GLY A 101 -2.44 -16.82 18.07
N MET A 102 -2.94 -15.92 17.19
CA MET A 102 -4.00 -16.23 16.23
C MET A 102 -3.48 -16.94 14.99
N THR A 103 -4.30 -17.82 14.43
CA THR A 103 -4.07 -18.40 13.11
C THR A 103 -4.50 -17.42 12.02
N MET A 104 -3.80 -17.43 10.86
CA MET A 104 -4.14 -16.55 9.75
C MET A 104 -4.37 -17.34 8.47
N LEU A 105 -5.51 -17.12 7.81
CA LEU A 105 -5.75 -17.52 6.43
C LEU A 105 -5.62 -16.27 5.54
N PHE A 106 -4.57 -16.27 4.73
CA PHE A 106 -4.20 -15.12 3.92
C PHE A 106 -4.41 -15.42 2.43
N ILE A 107 -5.18 -14.57 1.73
CA ILE A 107 -5.45 -14.70 0.32
C ILE A 107 -4.78 -13.54 -0.41
N SER A 108 -3.97 -13.83 -1.43
CA SER A 108 -3.31 -12.81 -2.24
C SER A 108 -2.91 -13.36 -3.60
N HIS A 109 -2.93 -12.51 -4.62
CA HIS A 109 -2.34 -12.75 -5.93
C HIS A 109 -0.86 -12.32 -6.00
N ASP A 110 -0.36 -11.59 -5.01
CA ASP A 110 1.03 -11.16 -4.93
C ASP A 110 1.90 -12.20 -4.23
N LEU A 111 2.71 -12.91 -5.02
CA LEU A 111 3.60 -13.97 -4.51
C LEU A 111 4.68 -13.45 -3.54
N LEU A 112 5.09 -12.17 -3.63
CA LEU A 112 6.05 -11.59 -2.68
C LEU A 112 5.42 -11.47 -1.29
N VAL A 113 4.14 -11.07 -1.27
CA VAL A 113 3.34 -11.00 -0.04
C VAL A 113 3.17 -12.40 0.56
N VAL A 114 2.75 -13.38 -0.27
CA VAL A 114 2.60 -14.78 0.16
C VAL A 114 3.92 -15.34 0.69
N LYS A 115 5.03 -15.09 0.00
CA LYS A 115 6.37 -15.52 0.43
C LYS A 115 6.78 -14.94 1.79
N LYS A 116 6.36 -13.71 2.10
CA LYS A 116 6.63 -13.05 3.37
C LYS A 116 5.76 -13.58 4.51
N MET A 117 4.47 -13.82 4.25
CA MET A 117 3.47 -14.07 5.29
C MET A 117 3.24 -15.55 5.58
N ALA A 118 3.20 -16.39 4.53
CA ALA A 118 2.76 -17.77 4.63
C ALA A 118 3.86 -18.72 5.14
N ASP A 119 3.44 -19.71 5.92
CA ASP A 119 4.24 -20.88 6.26
C ASP A 119 3.88 -22.06 5.34
N PHE A 120 2.59 -22.15 4.95
CA PHE A 120 2.03 -23.17 4.06
C PHE A 120 1.19 -22.50 2.96
N ILE A 121 1.23 -23.02 1.73
CA ILE A 121 0.63 -22.40 0.55
C ILE A 121 -0.25 -23.37 -0.20
N TYR A 122 -1.42 -22.91 -0.59
CA TYR A 122 -2.33 -23.57 -1.54
C TYR A 122 -2.39 -22.75 -2.82
N VAL A 123 -2.01 -23.35 -3.95
CA VAL A 123 -2.11 -22.73 -5.26
C VAL A 123 -3.43 -23.12 -5.90
N MET A 124 -4.24 -22.15 -6.27
CA MET A 124 -5.57 -22.37 -6.88
C MET A 124 -5.58 -21.95 -8.34
N LYS A 125 -6.23 -22.77 -9.19
CA LYS A 125 -6.55 -22.46 -10.57
C LYS A 125 -7.92 -23.04 -10.91
N ASP A 126 -8.76 -22.28 -11.60
CA ASP A 126 -10.08 -22.72 -12.08
C ASP A 126 -10.96 -23.35 -10.96
N GLY A 127 -10.92 -22.73 -9.77
CA GLY A 127 -11.68 -23.17 -8.59
C GLY A 127 -11.15 -24.44 -7.91
N LYS A 128 -9.97 -24.95 -8.30
CA LYS A 128 -9.36 -26.17 -7.75
C LYS A 128 -7.99 -25.86 -7.17
N VAL A 129 -7.63 -26.58 -6.10
CA VAL A 129 -6.25 -26.59 -5.59
C VAL A 129 -5.42 -27.46 -6.54
N VAL A 130 -4.46 -26.86 -7.22
CA VAL A 130 -3.59 -27.55 -8.17
C VAL A 130 -2.26 -27.97 -7.54
N GLU A 131 -1.80 -27.26 -6.51
CA GLU A 131 -0.62 -27.62 -5.75
C GLU A 131 -0.71 -27.06 -4.32
N PHE A 132 -0.10 -27.75 -3.34
CA PHE A 132 0.00 -27.27 -1.97
C PHE A 132 1.28 -27.76 -1.31
N GLY A 133 1.77 -27.04 -0.31
CA GLY A 133 2.96 -27.42 0.44
C GLY A 133 3.51 -26.30 1.29
N THR A 134 4.65 -26.58 1.95
CA THR A 134 5.40 -25.55 2.65
C THR A 134 5.87 -24.48 1.70
N LYS A 135 6.06 -23.27 2.21
CA LYS A 135 6.60 -22.14 1.45
C LYS A 135 7.83 -22.52 0.62
N ASP A 136 8.80 -23.17 1.28
CA ASP A 136 10.06 -23.55 0.63
C ASP A 136 9.85 -24.52 -0.54
N ARG A 137 8.95 -25.51 -0.38
CA ARG A 137 8.62 -26.45 -1.45
C ARG A 137 8.00 -25.73 -2.65
N ILE A 138 7.00 -24.87 -2.42
CA ILE A 138 6.28 -24.20 -3.49
C ILE A 138 7.20 -23.23 -4.27
N PHE A 139 8.04 -22.45 -3.56
CA PHE A 139 8.90 -21.47 -4.23
C PHE A 139 10.17 -22.04 -4.85
N ASN A 140 10.75 -23.09 -4.24
CA ASN A 140 12.05 -23.60 -4.67
C ASN A 140 11.94 -24.89 -5.54
N ASN A 141 10.85 -25.66 -5.41
CA ASN A 141 10.64 -26.92 -6.12
C ASN A 141 9.17 -27.13 -6.50
N PRO A 142 8.54 -26.19 -7.26
CA PRO A 142 7.17 -26.35 -7.73
C PRO A 142 7.04 -27.54 -8.67
N GLN A 143 5.99 -28.33 -8.50
CA GLN A 143 5.74 -29.53 -9.31
C GLN A 143 4.74 -29.23 -10.43
N HIS A 144 3.66 -28.50 -10.13
CA HIS A 144 2.62 -28.21 -11.10
C HIS A 144 3.07 -27.12 -12.09
N GLU A 145 2.76 -27.31 -13.38
CA GLU A 145 3.18 -26.40 -14.45
C GLU A 145 2.71 -24.96 -14.22
N TYR A 146 1.45 -24.78 -13.83
CA TYR A 146 0.90 -23.47 -13.51
C TYR A 146 1.66 -22.77 -12.34
N THR A 147 2.07 -23.52 -11.32
CA THR A 147 2.87 -22.95 -10.21
C THR A 147 4.23 -22.49 -10.71
N LYS A 148 4.87 -23.27 -11.61
CA LYS A 148 6.14 -22.89 -12.25
C LYS A 148 5.99 -21.61 -13.08
N GLU A 149 4.94 -21.53 -13.88
CA GLU A 149 4.64 -20.33 -14.68
C GLU A 149 4.41 -19.10 -13.76
N LEU A 150 3.60 -19.27 -12.72
CA LEU A 150 3.27 -18.20 -11.77
C LEU A 150 4.51 -17.64 -11.07
N ILE A 151 5.44 -18.51 -10.66
CA ILE A 151 6.69 -18.11 -10.01
C ILE A 151 7.67 -17.51 -11.04
N SER A 152 7.78 -18.11 -12.23
CA SER A 152 8.70 -17.65 -13.28
C SER A 152 8.30 -16.31 -13.88
N SER A 153 7.00 -15.98 -13.90
CA SER A 153 6.49 -14.69 -14.39
C SER A 153 6.99 -13.51 -13.57
N GLN A 154 7.37 -13.72 -12.30
CA GLN A 154 8.01 -12.71 -11.46
C GLN A 154 9.53 -12.60 -11.69
N SER A 155 10.15 -13.62 -12.28
CA SER A 155 11.56 -13.56 -12.67
C SER A 155 11.69 -12.82 -13.98
N ASN A 156 11.93 -11.51 -13.92
CA ASN A 156 12.22 -10.69 -15.09
C ASN A 156 13.37 -11.31 -15.87
N LYS A 157 13.08 -11.96 -17.01
CA LYS A 157 14.10 -12.16 -18.05
C LYS A 157 14.63 -10.77 -18.38
N LYS A 158 15.88 -10.50 -18.03
CA LYS A 158 16.61 -9.34 -18.55
C LYS A 158 16.60 -9.46 -20.08
N LEU A 159 15.68 -8.78 -20.73
CA LEU A 159 15.80 -8.47 -22.13
C LEU A 159 17.00 -7.55 -22.24
N TYR A 160 18.10 -8.03 -22.82
CA TYR A 160 19.18 -7.17 -23.29
C TYR A 160 18.59 -6.32 -24.41
N VAL A 161 18.14 -5.13 -24.09
CA VAL A 161 17.82 -4.13 -25.09
C VAL A 161 19.17 -3.51 -25.46
N ASP A 162 19.56 -3.66 -26.70
CA ASP A 162 20.67 -2.90 -27.28
C ASP A 162 20.24 -1.42 -27.23
N LEU A 163 20.71 -0.70 -26.24
CA LEU A 163 20.40 0.71 -26.01
C LEU A 163 21.14 1.53 -27.07
N SER A 164 20.56 1.58 -28.28
CA SER A 164 20.97 2.59 -29.25
C SER A 164 20.87 3.96 -28.55
N LYS A 165 21.95 4.76 -28.58
CA LYS A 165 22.06 6.08 -27.91
C LYS A 165 21.12 7.15 -28.52
N ASN A 166 19.92 6.78 -28.94
CA ASN A 166 18.91 7.69 -29.47
C ASN A 166 18.04 8.17 -28.32
N GLU A 167 18.38 9.30 -27.77
CA GLU A 167 17.59 10.01 -26.75
C GLU A 167 16.22 10.39 -27.32
N ILE A 168 15.13 9.90 -26.70
CA ILE A 168 13.75 10.27 -27.02
C ILE A 168 13.22 11.34 -26.07
N LEU A 169 13.60 11.24 -24.78
CA LEU A 169 13.21 12.23 -23.78
C LEU A 169 14.44 12.58 -22.94
N LYS A 170 14.68 13.89 -22.80
CA LYS A 170 15.69 14.41 -21.88
C LYS A 170 15.07 15.44 -20.95
N ILE A 171 15.27 15.26 -19.66
CA ILE A 171 14.82 16.17 -18.60
C ILE A 171 16.05 16.72 -17.92
N GLU A 172 16.14 18.03 -17.78
CA GLU A 172 17.25 18.73 -17.14
C GLU A 172 16.72 19.70 -16.07
N ASN A 173 17.11 19.47 -14.82
CA ASN A 173 16.83 20.31 -13.65
C ASN A 173 15.35 20.69 -13.53
N LEU A 174 14.45 19.68 -13.63
CA LEU A 174 13.02 19.91 -13.59
C LEU A 174 12.56 20.20 -12.16
N ASP A 175 11.90 21.33 -11.98
CA ASP A 175 11.24 21.74 -10.75
C ASP A 175 9.72 21.87 -10.95
N VAL A 176 8.94 21.35 -10.00
CA VAL A 176 7.48 21.61 -9.93
C VAL A 176 7.13 22.05 -8.53
N TRP A 177 6.73 23.29 -8.40
CA TRP A 177 6.38 23.92 -7.12
C TRP A 177 4.95 24.42 -7.15
N TYR A 178 4.14 23.98 -6.19
CA TYR A 178 2.76 24.43 -6.01
C TYR A 178 2.70 25.55 -4.98
N PRO A 179 2.14 26.74 -5.32
CA PRO A 179 2.07 27.85 -4.38
C PRO A 179 1.06 27.58 -3.28
N ILE A 180 1.47 27.78 -2.03
CA ILE A 180 0.58 27.82 -0.87
C ILE A 180 0.06 29.23 -0.75
N LYS A 181 -1.26 29.41 -0.95
CA LYS A 181 -1.93 30.72 -0.88
C LYS A 181 -2.68 30.87 0.44
N LYS A 182 -2.59 32.04 1.10
CA LYS A 182 -3.29 32.35 2.36
C LYS A 182 -3.96 33.72 2.29
N GLY A 183 -5.06 33.86 3.05
CA GLY A 183 -5.83 35.11 3.19
C GLY A 183 -6.81 35.39 2.05
N LEU A 184 -7.68 36.42 2.24
CA LEU A 184 -8.72 36.84 1.29
C LEU A 184 -8.14 37.21 -0.09
N LEU A 185 -6.93 37.78 -0.12
CA LEU A 185 -6.23 38.19 -1.33
C LEU A 185 -5.38 37.06 -1.98
N LYS A 186 -5.50 35.80 -1.50
CA LYS A 186 -4.78 34.63 -2.05
C LYS A 186 -3.28 34.86 -2.27
N ARG A 187 -2.61 35.59 -1.38
CA ARG A 187 -1.16 35.84 -1.50
C ARG A 187 -0.39 34.52 -1.29
N THR A 188 0.59 34.26 -2.15
CA THR A 188 1.51 33.13 -2.01
C THR A 188 2.43 33.37 -0.85
N ILE A 189 2.39 32.48 0.16
CA ILE A 189 3.21 32.55 1.37
C ILE A 189 4.36 31.53 1.37
N ASP A 190 4.18 30.42 0.62
CA ASP A 190 5.18 29.36 0.51
C ASP A 190 4.87 28.47 -0.71
N HIS A 191 5.70 27.46 -0.96
CA HIS A 191 5.54 26.49 -2.04
C HIS A 191 5.73 25.07 -1.56
N VAL A 192 4.85 24.15 -1.98
CA VAL A 192 5.09 22.73 -1.91
C VAL A 192 5.99 22.35 -3.09
N LYS A 193 7.24 21.94 -2.79
CA LYS A 193 8.22 21.49 -3.80
C LYS A 193 7.93 20.03 -4.13
N ALA A 194 7.00 19.78 -5.04
CA ALA A 194 6.63 18.42 -5.44
C ALA A 194 7.74 17.73 -6.25
N ILE A 195 8.52 18.51 -7.02
CA ILE A 195 9.72 18.04 -7.74
C ILE A 195 10.81 19.09 -7.52
N ASN A 196 12.03 18.61 -7.29
CA ASN A 196 13.18 19.45 -7.05
C ASN A 196 14.39 18.94 -7.84
N LYS A 197 14.76 19.64 -8.91
CA LYS A 197 15.91 19.43 -9.79
C LYS A 197 16.07 18.00 -10.31
N ILE A 198 14.99 17.37 -10.77
CA ILE A 198 15.06 16.02 -11.37
C ILE A 198 15.67 16.13 -12.77
N SER A 199 16.64 15.26 -13.08
CA SER A 199 17.25 15.11 -14.38
C SER A 199 17.39 13.64 -14.74
N PHE A 200 16.99 13.27 -15.95
CA PHE A 200 17.22 11.92 -16.53
C PHE A 200 17.00 11.95 -18.04
N THR A 201 17.46 10.90 -18.70
CA THR A 201 17.31 10.69 -20.14
C THR A 201 16.66 9.33 -20.39
N LEU A 202 15.78 9.25 -21.39
CA LEU A 202 15.15 8.01 -21.84
C LEU A 202 15.49 7.81 -23.32
N ASN A 203 16.05 6.64 -23.63
CA ASN A 203 16.45 6.29 -24.99
C ASN A 203 15.35 5.50 -25.73
N LYS A 204 15.47 5.43 -27.04
CA LYS A 204 14.53 4.67 -27.89
C LYS A 204 14.51 3.19 -27.46
N GLY A 205 13.31 2.65 -27.19
CA GLY A 205 13.10 1.27 -26.75
C GLY A 205 13.40 1.01 -25.28
N GLU A 206 13.86 2.02 -24.52
CA GLU A 206 14.11 1.93 -23.09
C GLU A 206 12.81 2.13 -22.29
N SER A 207 12.70 1.43 -21.14
CA SER A 207 11.63 1.64 -20.17
C SER A 207 12.22 2.04 -18.82
N ILE A 208 11.78 3.19 -18.28
CA ILE A 208 12.20 3.68 -16.96
C ILE A 208 11.03 3.52 -15.99
N GLY A 209 11.25 2.80 -14.89
CA GLY A 209 10.32 2.71 -13.77
C GLY A 209 10.53 3.86 -12.78
N ILE A 210 9.46 4.59 -12.43
CA ILE A 210 9.49 5.65 -11.41
C ILE A 210 8.71 5.15 -10.20
N VAL A 211 9.40 4.89 -9.10
CA VAL A 211 8.86 4.35 -7.86
C VAL A 211 8.97 5.34 -6.70
N GLY A 212 8.13 5.20 -5.70
CA GLY A 212 8.14 6.04 -4.50
C GLY A 212 6.78 6.02 -3.78
N GLU A 213 6.74 6.55 -2.57
CA GLU A 213 5.53 6.62 -1.75
C GLU A 213 4.43 7.50 -2.36
N SER A 214 3.19 7.34 -1.88
CA SER A 214 2.09 8.24 -2.24
C SER A 214 2.44 9.68 -1.84
N GLY A 215 2.25 10.62 -2.76
CA GLY A 215 2.64 12.02 -2.53
C GLY A 215 4.10 12.37 -2.85
N SER A 216 4.95 11.42 -3.29
CA SER A 216 6.37 11.68 -3.63
C SER A 216 6.59 12.48 -4.92
N GLY A 217 5.52 12.93 -5.59
CA GLY A 217 5.62 13.79 -6.78
C GLY A 217 5.56 13.05 -8.13
N LYS A 218 5.37 11.72 -8.17
CA LYS A 218 5.31 10.91 -9.42
C LYS A 218 4.29 11.46 -10.43
N THR A 219 3.06 11.70 -9.98
CA THR A 219 2.01 12.29 -10.83
C THR A 219 2.38 13.68 -11.30
N SER A 220 2.98 14.51 -10.43
CA SER A 220 3.44 15.84 -10.80
C SER A 220 4.53 15.80 -11.87
N LEU A 221 5.42 14.79 -11.82
CA LEU A 221 6.44 14.57 -12.84
C LEU A 221 5.81 14.27 -14.21
N ILE A 222 4.86 13.32 -14.26
CA ILE A 222 4.16 12.97 -15.51
C ILE A 222 3.42 14.18 -16.07
N LEU A 223 2.67 14.90 -15.22
CA LEU A 223 1.93 16.10 -15.65
C LEU A 223 2.86 17.22 -16.17
N ALA A 224 4.05 17.36 -15.59
CA ALA A 224 5.05 18.31 -16.06
C ALA A 224 5.65 17.89 -17.40
N ILE A 225 5.97 16.61 -17.61
CA ILE A 225 6.47 16.05 -18.88
C ILE A 225 5.44 16.28 -19.99
N LEU A 226 4.15 16.06 -19.69
CA LEU A 226 3.04 16.30 -20.62
C LEU A 226 2.69 17.78 -20.78
N LYS A 227 3.42 18.69 -20.10
CA LYS A 227 3.17 20.15 -20.10
C LYS A 227 1.76 20.55 -19.64
N LEU A 228 1.10 19.71 -18.83
CA LEU A 228 -0.22 19.98 -18.26
C LEU A 228 -0.15 20.88 -17.01
N ILE A 229 1.03 21.02 -16.40
CA ILE A 229 1.30 21.90 -15.26
C ILE A 229 2.54 22.73 -15.49
N LYS A 230 2.63 23.88 -14.80
CA LYS A 230 3.82 24.75 -14.88
C LYS A 230 5.01 24.07 -14.19
N SER A 231 6.14 24.07 -14.89
CA SER A 231 7.42 23.56 -14.38
C SER A 231 8.56 24.51 -14.76
N LYS A 232 9.69 24.42 -14.05
CA LYS A 232 10.96 25.06 -14.42
C LYS A 232 11.93 23.95 -14.81
N GLY A 233 12.94 24.28 -15.62
CA GLY A 233 13.88 23.32 -16.19
C GLY A 233 13.58 23.05 -17.66
N LYS A 234 14.27 22.07 -18.26
CA LYS A 234 14.12 21.73 -19.67
C LYS A 234 13.52 20.34 -19.84
N ILE A 235 12.55 20.23 -20.74
CA ILE A 235 11.96 18.97 -21.19
C ILE A 235 12.11 18.96 -22.71
N ILE A 236 12.95 18.06 -23.21
CA ILE A 236 13.25 17.89 -24.63
C ILE A 236 12.71 16.54 -25.05
N VAL A 237 11.78 16.55 -25.99
CA VAL A 237 11.23 15.33 -26.64
C VAL A 237 11.72 15.35 -28.08
N LYS A 238 12.42 14.30 -28.49
CA LYS A 238 12.85 14.09 -29.88
C LYS A 238 11.91 13.08 -30.50
N GLY A 239 11.17 13.47 -31.52
CA GLY A 239 10.28 12.65 -32.33
C GLY A 239 10.82 12.53 -33.72
#